data_c3b925873327cdf4308c0574e1f930c7
#
_entry.id   c3b925873327cdf4308c0574e1f930c7
#
_cell.length_a   1.000
_cell.length_b   1.000
_cell.length_c   1.000
_cell.angle_alpha   90.00
_cell.angle_beta   90.00
_cell.angle_gamma   90.00
#
_symmetry.space_group_name_H-M   'P 1'
#
loop_
_entity.id
_entity.type
_entity.pdbx_description
1 polymer ?
#
loop_
_entity_poly.entity_id
_entity_poly.type
_entity_poly.pdbx_seq_one_letter_code
_entity_poly.pdbx_strand_id
1 'polypeptide(L)'
;MVSSSIVSAQNRVESPFIIVKIGKYTFGACSDMSGRKRMEQVLKVTYPNYMQAVNIVKVNGAVNTYNLRMEYGITEVDDPNMLEKVFSSVSKSREIQLSYGDWNAPAFIYKEETAIITKVASNVDFNNSKIIYTVTCVSSALSLKAGNFSFGARTAKPSDVLIELLKNEAYGLSTIFTGMRNITKVGLNSLIARDDKKVKIEAKDSINILDYIAYLVNCMVDQNDSGGTLKKANYFWAVYDDINNEFGGTYFKVVKVTAGTQYNISYSTYEVDIGYPSGSYVSSFTVNSDNTWSILYDYSKEIQQPQYSYSINKNGDIVSVESPAITRSSTYLKTTEADKTWWTQMTQFPITAKLVIKGLLRPTLLMTYIKVNTYFFGHKHVSSGLYIITRQEDCIDSNGYKTTLSLTRISGDTDYA
;
A
#
# COMPACT_ATOMS: atom_id res chain seq x y z
N MET A 1 0.78 11.93 25.55
CA MET A 1 1.52 11.79 24.28
C MET A 1 1.03 12.90 23.37
N VAL A 2 1.94 13.70 22.84
CA VAL A 2 1.58 14.79 21.93
C VAL A 2 1.24 14.17 20.60
N SER A 3 0.00 14.36 20.11
CA SER A 3 -0.36 13.98 18.74
C SER A 3 0.54 14.77 17.79
N SER A 4 1.36 14.07 17.01
CA SER A 4 2.19 14.75 16.02
C SER A 4 1.32 15.05 14.80
N SER A 5 1.02 16.31 14.54
CA SER A 5 0.38 16.73 13.30
C SER A 5 1.27 16.31 12.11
N ILE A 6 0.68 15.63 11.13
CA ILE A 6 1.37 15.34 9.84
C ILE A 6 1.83 16.63 9.18
N VAL A 7 1.13 17.70 9.44
CA VAL A 7 1.24 19.00 8.77
C VAL A 7 1.97 20.02 9.65
N SER A 8 2.80 19.55 10.58
CA SER A 8 3.68 20.47 11.27
C SER A 8 4.65 21.13 10.29
N ALA A 9 5.02 22.38 10.55
CA ALA A 9 6.00 23.12 9.75
C ALA A 9 7.34 22.36 9.55
N GLN A 10 7.63 21.41 10.44
CA GLN A 10 8.82 20.56 10.40
C GLN A 10 8.77 19.48 9.30
N ASN A 11 7.60 19.17 8.78
CA ASN A 11 7.41 18.12 7.75
C ASN A 11 7.11 18.72 6.36
N ARG A 12 7.27 20.01 6.18
CA ARG A 12 7.00 20.69 4.93
C ARG A 12 8.15 20.50 3.95
N VAL A 13 7.84 20.07 2.75
CA VAL A 13 8.79 19.99 1.64
C VAL A 13 8.73 21.28 0.85
N GLU A 14 9.80 22.06 0.89
CA GLU A 14 9.93 23.35 0.18
C GLU A 14 10.82 23.22 -1.05
N SER A 15 11.88 22.45 -0.96
CA SER A 15 12.86 22.25 -2.03
C SER A 15 13.09 20.75 -2.28
N PRO A 16 12.15 20.08 -2.97
CA PRO A 16 12.23 18.65 -3.23
C PRO A 16 13.41 18.31 -4.12
N PHE A 17 14.06 17.19 -3.81
CA PHE A 17 15.08 16.60 -4.65
C PHE A 17 14.83 15.12 -4.85
N ILE A 18 15.38 14.58 -5.95
CA ILE A 18 15.38 13.17 -6.30
C ILE A 18 16.78 12.80 -6.78
N ILE A 19 17.26 11.66 -6.31
CA ILE A 19 18.49 11.03 -6.81
C ILE A 19 18.17 9.56 -7.08
N VAL A 20 18.50 9.11 -8.28
CA VAL A 20 18.38 7.69 -8.67
C VAL A 20 19.75 7.19 -9.05
N LYS A 21 20.19 6.11 -8.41
CA LYS A 21 21.43 5.41 -8.72
C LYS A 21 21.12 4.13 -9.47
N ILE A 22 21.70 3.96 -10.64
CA ILE A 22 21.61 2.76 -11.49
C ILE A 22 23.02 2.31 -11.79
N GLY A 23 23.45 1.21 -11.16
CA GLY A 23 24.84 0.78 -11.24
C GLY A 23 25.82 1.85 -10.76
N LYS A 24 26.72 2.30 -11.63
CA LYS A 24 27.71 3.36 -11.33
C LYS A 24 27.20 4.78 -11.61
N TYR A 25 26.03 4.92 -12.24
CA TYR A 25 25.50 6.20 -12.67
C TYR A 25 24.49 6.74 -11.67
N THR A 26 24.53 8.05 -11.43
CA THR A 26 23.62 8.76 -10.55
C THR A 26 22.93 9.87 -11.31
N PHE A 27 21.61 9.85 -11.30
CA PHE A 27 20.75 10.83 -11.94
C PHE A 27 20.00 11.60 -10.87
N GLY A 28 19.74 12.87 -11.12
CA GLY A 28 19.02 13.66 -10.13
C GLY A 28 18.19 14.78 -10.73
N ALA A 29 17.34 15.35 -9.89
CA ALA A 29 16.64 16.61 -10.12
C ALA A 29 16.46 17.36 -8.80
N CYS A 30 16.49 18.67 -8.88
CA CYS A 30 16.17 19.57 -7.79
C CYS A 30 15.54 20.83 -8.37
N SER A 31 14.47 21.31 -7.75
CA SER A 31 13.77 22.51 -8.16
C SER A 31 14.54 23.79 -7.80
N ASP A 32 15.46 23.72 -6.84
CA ASP A 32 16.22 24.86 -6.35
C ASP A 32 17.66 24.86 -6.89
N MET A 33 18.14 26.01 -7.32
CA MET A 33 19.51 26.20 -7.83
C MET A 33 20.58 25.94 -6.77
N SER A 34 20.30 26.25 -5.52
CA SER A 34 21.25 25.98 -4.41
C SER A 34 21.33 24.48 -4.11
N GLY A 35 20.19 23.79 -4.16
CA GLY A 35 20.11 22.34 -4.07
C GLY A 35 20.84 21.65 -5.22
N ARG A 36 20.72 22.16 -6.45
CA ARG A 36 21.45 21.64 -7.61
C ARG A 36 22.97 21.67 -7.40
N LYS A 37 23.52 22.80 -6.97
CA LYS A 37 24.96 22.93 -6.65
C LYS A 37 25.38 21.93 -5.56
N ARG A 38 24.55 21.72 -4.55
CA ARG A 38 24.79 20.72 -3.51
C ARG A 38 24.78 19.28 -4.05
N MET A 39 23.85 18.96 -4.96
CA MET A 39 23.82 17.64 -5.61
C MET A 39 25.13 17.35 -6.35
N GLU A 40 25.63 18.33 -7.10
CA GLU A 40 26.87 18.20 -7.86
C GLU A 40 28.10 18.13 -6.95
N GLN A 41 28.21 19.00 -5.98
CA GLN A 41 29.41 19.18 -5.16
C GLN A 41 29.50 18.21 -3.99
N VAL A 42 28.39 17.98 -3.28
CA VAL A 42 28.34 17.17 -2.06
C VAL A 42 28.03 15.71 -2.36
N LEU A 43 26.98 15.45 -3.14
CA LEU A 43 26.53 14.09 -3.43
C LEU A 43 27.15 13.53 -4.71
N LYS A 44 27.92 14.34 -5.45
CA LYS A 44 28.63 13.94 -6.69
C LYS A 44 27.69 13.23 -7.67
N VAL A 45 26.48 13.77 -7.84
CA VAL A 45 25.52 13.26 -8.81
C VAL A 45 26.07 13.48 -10.20
N THR A 46 26.19 12.41 -10.98
CA THR A 46 26.81 12.44 -12.31
C THR A 46 25.98 13.25 -13.31
N TYR A 47 24.66 13.12 -13.21
CA TYR A 47 23.70 13.73 -14.15
C TYR A 47 22.57 14.43 -13.39
N PRO A 48 22.77 15.69 -12.93
CA PRO A 48 21.87 16.33 -11.97
C PRO A 48 20.56 16.87 -12.57
N ASN A 49 20.34 16.79 -13.89
CA ASN A 49 19.20 17.40 -14.57
C ASN A 49 18.34 16.43 -15.39
N TYR A 50 18.62 15.14 -15.27
CA TYR A 50 17.99 14.16 -16.15
C TYR A 50 16.69 13.58 -15.59
N MET A 51 16.47 13.68 -14.29
CA MET A 51 15.23 13.24 -13.68
C MET A 51 14.17 14.33 -13.81
N GLN A 52 12.99 13.98 -14.33
CA GLN A 52 11.87 14.91 -14.48
C GLN A 52 10.76 14.64 -13.47
N ALA A 53 10.48 13.39 -13.24
CA ALA A 53 9.44 13.00 -12.30
C ALA A 53 9.69 11.62 -11.71
N VAL A 54 9.24 11.45 -10.49
CA VAL A 54 9.13 10.14 -9.82
C VAL A 54 7.73 10.01 -9.24
N ASN A 55 7.11 8.86 -9.49
CA ASN A 55 5.85 8.49 -8.85
C ASN A 55 6.05 7.18 -8.10
N ILE A 56 5.90 7.22 -6.78
CA ILE A 56 6.08 6.09 -5.87
C ILE A 56 4.71 5.69 -5.35
N VAL A 57 4.30 4.46 -5.62
CA VAL A 57 2.99 3.94 -5.21
C VAL A 57 3.18 2.77 -4.26
N LYS A 58 2.67 2.92 -3.05
CA LYS A 58 2.65 1.92 -1.99
C LYS A 58 1.21 1.58 -1.64
N VAL A 59 0.86 0.31 -1.68
CA VAL A 59 -0.53 -0.16 -1.47
C VAL A 59 -0.52 -1.36 -0.53
N ASN A 60 -1.49 -1.41 0.38
CA ASN A 60 -1.68 -2.60 1.20
C ASN A 60 -2.09 -3.79 0.31
N GLY A 61 -1.62 -4.97 0.64
CA GLY A 61 -1.90 -6.17 -0.14
C GLY A 61 -1.15 -6.26 -1.48
N ALA A 62 -0.18 -5.38 -1.74
CA ALA A 62 0.59 -5.37 -2.97
C ALA A 62 2.07 -4.98 -2.72
N VAL A 63 2.90 -5.18 -3.74
CA VAL A 63 4.28 -4.70 -3.73
C VAL A 63 4.35 -3.25 -4.23
N ASN A 64 5.34 -2.51 -3.72
CA ASN A 64 5.54 -1.12 -4.11
C ASN A 64 5.96 -1.00 -5.58
N THR A 65 5.51 0.06 -6.23
CA THR A 65 5.87 0.39 -7.62
C THR A 65 6.44 1.80 -7.72
N TYR A 66 7.40 1.95 -8.60
CA TYR A 66 8.14 3.19 -8.81
C TYR A 66 8.18 3.48 -10.31
N ASN A 67 7.66 4.62 -10.71
CA ASN A 67 7.70 5.08 -12.09
C ASN A 67 8.59 6.30 -12.17
N LEU A 68 9.66 6.19 -12.95
CA LEU A 68 10.64 7.25 -13.16
C LEU A 68 10.49 7.80 -14.57
N ARG A 69 10.51 9.11 -14.70
CA ARG A 69 10.61 9.80 -15.99
C ARG A 69 11.94 10.53 -16.06
N MET A 70 12.74 10.16 -17.04
CA MET A 70 14.03 10.77 -17.33
C MET A 70 13.96 11.42 -18.70
N GLU A 71 14.52 12.61 -18.82
CA GLU A 71 14.48 13.37 -20.06
C GLU A 71 15.82 14.06 -20.28
N TYR A 72 16.32 14.05 -21.50
CA TYR A 72 17.49 14.82 -21.87
C TYR A 72 17.38 15.36 -23.31
N GLY A 73 18.00 16.51 -23.54
CA GLY A 73 18.13 17.08 -24.89
C GLY A 73 19.14 16.31 -25.74
N ILE A 74 18.83 16.04 -26.97
CA ILE A 74 19.73 15.33 -27.91
C ILE A 74 21.06 16.06 -28.08
N THR A 75 21.05 17.40 -27.93
CA THR A 75 22.22 18.28 -28.11
C THR A 75 23.02 18.50 -26.82
N GLU A 76 22.52 18.07 -25.67
CA GLU A 76 23.10 18.38 -24.34
C GLU A 76 24.01 17.29 -23.81
N VAL A 77 24.18 16.19 -24.52
CA VAL A 77 24.86 14.99 -24.04
C VAL A 77 26.10 14.72 -24.87
N ASP A 78 27.24 14.59 -24.21
CA ASP A 78 28.52 14.16 -24.82
C ASP A 78 28.41 12.74 -25.40
N ASP A 79 27.52 11.89 -24.87
CA ASP A 79 27.26 10.54 -25.36
C ASP A 79 25.73 10.33 -25.52
N PRO A 80 25.17 10.46 -26.75
CA PRO A 80 23.74 10.30 -26.99
C PRO A 80 23.21 8.90 -26.66
N ASN A 81 24.09 7.89 -26.59
CA ASN A 81 23.71 6.52 -26.24
C ASN A 81 23.97 6.16 -24.78
N MET A 82 24.25 7.16 -23.93
CA MET A 82 24.61 6.90 -22.53
C MET A 82 23.51 6.15 -21.77
N LEU A 83 22.25 6.60 -21.87
CA LEU A 83 21.15 5.94 -21.17
C LEU A 83 20.89 4.54 -21.74
N GLU A 84 21.05 4.33 -23.03
CA GLU A 84 20.98 2.99 -23.62
C GLU A 84 22.10 2.08 -23.11
N LYS A 85 23.32 2.59 -22.93
CA LYS A 85 24.39 1.84 -22.27
C LYS A 85 24.08 1.55 -20.82
N VAL A 86 23.48 2.50 -20.09
CA VAL A 86 23.02 2.26 -18.71
C VAL A 86 21.99 1.15 -18.68
N PHE A 87 20.96 1.22 -19.53
CA PHE A 87 19.89 0.23 -19.55
C PHE A 87 20.30 -1.11 -20.17
N SER A 88 21.20 -1.14 -21.14
CA SER A 88 21.77 -2.39 -21.67
C SER A 88 22.68 -3.10 -20.67
N SER A 89 23.37 -2.34 -19.81
CA SER A 89 24.19 -2.91 -18.72
C SER A 89 23.35 -3.45 -17.54
N VAL A 90 22.09 -3.06 -17.46
CA VAL A 90 21.12 -3.47 -16.42
C VAL A 90 20.79 -4.97 -16.47
N SER A 91 21.13 -5.67 -17.56
CA SER A 91 21.01 -7.14 -17.60
C SER A 91 21.72 -7.87 -16.44
N LYS A 92 22.71 -7.23 -15.83
CA LYS A 92 23.49 -7.79 -14.68
C LYS A 92 23.07 -7.24 -13.32
N SER A 93 22.52 -6.02 -13.23
CA SER A 93 22.06 -5.44 -11.96
C SER A 93 20.82 -4.61 -12.26
N ARG A 94 19.66 -5.23 -12.06
CA ARG A 94 18.36 -4.56 -12.26
C ARG A 94 17.96 -3.69 -11.07
N GLU A 95 18.82 -3.59 -10.07
CA GLU A 95 18.52 -2.85 -8.84
C GLU A 95 18.81 -1.37 -9.02
N ILE A 96 17.90 -0.56 -8.53
CA ILE A 96 18.07 0.89 -8.38
C ILE A 96 18.00 1.25 -6.91
N GLN A 97 18.71 2.32 -6.57
CA GLN A 97 18.60 3.00 -5.28
C GLN A 97 17.99 4.38 -5.54
N LEU A 98 16.91 4.67 -4.87
CA LEU A 98 16.16 5.91 -4.99
C LEU A 98 16.28 6.69 -3.68
N SER A 99 16.81 7.93 -3.77
CA SER A 99 16.89 8.85 -2.63
C SER A 99 16.11 10.11 -2.95
N TYR A 100 15.29 10.57 -2.03
CA TYR A 100 14.47 11.77 -2.20
C TYR A 100 14.18 12.43 -0.87
N GLY A 101 13.95 13.74 -0.90
CA GLY A 101 13.71 14.51 0.31
C GLY A 101 13.64 16.01 0.05
N ASP A 102 14.03 16.80 1.05
CA ASP A 102 14.06 18.25 1.00
C ASP A 102 15.44 18.78 1.41
N TRP A 103 15.99 19.69 0.58
CA TRP A 103 17.29 20.33 0.84
C TRP A 103 17.25 21.35 1.98
N ASN A 104 16.10 21.96 2.22
CA ASN A 104 15.94 23.01 3.22
C ASN A 104 15.46 22.48 4.57
N ALA A 105 15.22 21.18 4.70
CA ALA A 105 14.87 20.59 5.98
C ALA A 105 16.05 20.66 6.96
N PRO A 106 15.86 21.07 8.24
CA PRO A 106 16.91 21.25 9.23
C PRO A 106 17.73 19.97 9.52
N ALA A 107 17.16 18.81 9.24
CA ALA A 107 17.84 17.54 9.30
C ALA A 107 17.59 16.88 7.95
N PHE A 108 18.50 16.92 7.01
CA PHE A 108 18.46 16.20 5.74
C PHE A 108 17.58 14.95 5.80
N ILE A 109 16.27 15.14 5.83
CA ILE A 109 15.35 14.02 5.86
C ILE A 109 15.26 13.56 4.42
N TYR A 110 16.09 12.62 4.07
CA TYR A 110 15.92 11.92 2.83
C TYR A 110 15.50 10.48 3.09
N LYS A 111 14.73 9.97 2.16
CA LYS A 111 14.30 8.58 2.14
C LYS A 111 15.18 7.83 1.16
N GLU A 112 15.57 6.63 1.53
CA GLU A 112 16.29 5.72 0.64
C GLU A 112 15.49 4.44 0.47
N GLU A 113 15.20 4.12 -0.78
CA GLU A 113 14.47 2.90 -1.14
C GLU A 113 15.18 2.17 -2.25
N THR A 114 15.08 0.83 -2.26
CA THR A 114 15.58 -0.01 -3.35
C THR A 114 14.43 -0.57 -4.15
N ALA A 115 14.65 -0.70 -5.45
CA ALA A 115 13.67 -1.31 -6.35
C ALA A 115 14.36 -2.02 -7.51
N ILE A 116 13.61 -2.86 -8.21
CA ILE A 116 14.10 -3.62 -9.37
C ILE A 116 13.44 -3.06 -10.62
N ILE A 117 14.23 -2.76 -11.66
CA ILE A 117 13.73 -2.34 -12.96
C ILE A 117 13.02 -3.52 -13.63
N THR A 118 11.76 -3.32 -14.01
CA THR A 118 10.96 -4.32 -14.73
C THR A 118 10.69 -3.94 -16.16
N LYS A 119 10.61 -2.64 -16.45
CA LYS A 119 10.32 -2.15 -17.80
C LYS A 119 11.04 -0.84 -18.05
N VAL A 120 11.58 -0.70 -19.25
CA VAL A 120 12.12 0.56 -19.78
C VAL A 120 11.45 0.82 -21.13
N ALA A 121 10.91 2.01 -21.30
CA ALA A 121 10.39 2.48 -22.57
C ALA A 121 11.10 3.80 -22.93
N SER A 122 11.47 3.96 -24.19
CA SER A 122 12.05 5.19 -24.72
C SER A 122 11.13 5.79 -25.78
N ASN A 123 11.07 7.11 -25.82
CA ASN A 123 10.37 7.88 -26.83
C ASN A 123 11.25 9.04 -27.28
N VAL A 124 11.40 9.20 -28.58
CA VAL A 124 12.14 10.33 -29.17
C VAL A 124 11.14 11.40 -29.59
N ASP A 125 11.20 12.53 -28.94
CA ASP A 125 10.41 13.72 -29.31
C ASP A 125 11.25 14.61 -30.24
N PHE A 126 11.05 14.44 -31.53
CA PHE A 126 11.77 15.19 -32.53
C PHE A 126 11.43 16.70 -32.55
N ASN A 127 10.21 17.06 -32.14
CA ASN A 127 9.77 18.45 -32.11
C ASN A 127 10.52 19.27 -31.07
N ASN A 128 10.81 18.65 -29.94
CA ASN A 128 11.51 19.27 -28.81
C ASN A 128 12.99 18.84 -28.74
N SER A 129 13.48 18.06 -29.70
CA SER A 129 14.84 17.51 -29.69
C SER A 129 15.21 16.83 -28.37
N LYS A 130 14.29 16.00 -27.83
CA LYS A 130 14.43 15.33 -26.56
C LYS A 130 14.24 13.83 -26.65
N ILE A 131 14.93 13.11 -25.80
CA ILE A 131 14.67 11.68 -25.58
C ILE A 131 14.10 11.53 -24.16
N ILE A 132 12.99 10.81 -24.08
CA ILE A 132 12.26 10.55 -22.84
C ILE A 132 12.32 9.06 -22.53
N TYR A 133 12.82 8.72 -21.35
CA TYR A 133 12.78 7.35 -20.81
C TYR A 133 11.74 7.27 -19.70
N THR A 134 10.87 6.27 -19.79
CA THR A 134 9.98 5.87 -18.73
C THR A 134 10.46 4.53 -18.16
N VAL A 135 10.85 4.53 -16.90
CA VAL A 135 11.38 3.35 -16.22
C VAL A 135 10.39 2.94 -15.14
N THR A 136 9.89 1.72 -15.26
CA THR A 136 9.03 1.13 -14.23
C THR A 136 9.87 0.18 -13.37
N CYS A 137 9.82 0.41 -12.07
CA CYS A 137 10.50 -0.41 -11.09
C CYS A 137 9.48 -0.91 -10.06
N VAL A 138 9.83 -2.00 -9.40
CA VAL A 138 8.99 -2.63 -8.37
C VAL A 138 9.85 -3.06 -7.20
N SER A 139 9.24 -3.22 -6.04
CA SER A 139 9.89 -3.82 -4.88
C SER A 139 10.53 -5.18 -5.22
N SER A 140 11.67 -5.48 -4.61
CA SER A 140 12.33 -6.78 -4.72
C SER A 140 11.42 -7.95 -4.29
N ALA A 141 10.42 -7.68 -3.46
CA ALA A 141 9.41 -8.65 -3.06
C ALA A 141 8.59 -9.23 -4.25
N LEU A 142 8.58 -8.56 -5.42
CA LEU A 142 7.96 -9.14 -6.62
C LEU A 142 8.61 -10.46 -7.04
N SER A 143 9.88 -10.68 -6.73
CA SER A 143 10.58 -11.94 -7.04
C SER A 143 9.95 -13.16 -6.37
N LEU A 144 9.16 -12.96 -5.30
CA LEU A 144 8.37 -14.03 -4.67
C LEU A 144 7.24 -14.59 -5.55
N LYS A 145 6.93 -13.91 -6.65
CA LYS A 145 6.04 -14.46 -7.69
C LYS A 145 6.76 -15.41 -8.66
N ALA A 146 8.09 -15.49 -8.59
CA ALA A 146 8.84 -16.42 -9.41
C ALA A 146 8.76 -17.83 -8.81
N GLY A 147 8.16 -18.74 -9.56
CA GLY A 147 8.00 -20.14 -9.15
C GLY A 147 6.74 -20.40 -8.33
N ASN A 148 6.22 -21.61 -8.49
CA ASN A 148 5.05 -22.09 -7.79
C ASN A 148 5.44 -23.21 -6.83
N PHE A 149 4.75 -23.26 -5.71
CA PHE A 149 4.96 -24.21 -4.63
C PHE A 149 3.64 -24.86 -4.23
N SER A 150 3.71 -26.03 -3.61
CA SER A 150 2.54 -26.70 -3.06
C SER A 150 2.62 -26.71 -1.53
N PHE A 151 1.54 -26.33 -0.89
CA PHE A 151 1.40 -26.25 0.56
C PHE A 151 0.26 -27.16 1.03
N GLY A 152 0.56 -28.09 1.91
CA GLY A 152 -0.42 -29.03 2.47
C GLY A 152 -1.44 -28.35 3.38
N ALA A 153 -2.65 -28.96 3.49
CA ALA A 153 -3.65 -28.51 4.45
C ALA A 153 -3.17 -28.73 5.88
N ARG A 154 -3.42 -27.77 6.76
CA ARG A 154 -3.13 -27.90 8.21
C ARG A 154 -4.05 -27.04 9.07
N THR A 155 -4.21 -27.43 10.33
CA THR A 155 -4.90 -26.60 11.32
C THR A 155 -3.86 -25.92 12.20
N ALA A 156 -3.70 -24.62 12.02
CA ALA A 156 -2.70 -23.80 12.71
C ALA A 156 -3.16 -22.34 12.81
N LYS A 157 -2.41 -21.53 13.58
CA LYS A 157 -2.54 -20.07 13.48
C LYS A 157 -1.89 -19.62 12.18
N PRO A 158 -2.60 -18.89 11.29
CA PRO A 158 -1.99 -18.35 10.07
C PRO A 158 -0.76 -17.49 10.32
N SER A 159 -0.74 -16.72 11.41
CA SER A 159 0.43 -15.92 11.81
C SER A 159 1.67 -16.77 12.10
N ASP A 160 1.51 -17.93 12.75
CA ASP A 160 2.63 -18.83 13.03
C ASP A 160 3.17 -19.45 11.72
N VAL A 161 2.25 -19.83 10.81
CA VAL A 161 2.60 -20.36 9.49
C VAL A 161 3.33 -19.32 8.66
N LEU A 162 2.88 -18.05 8.71
CA LEU A 162 3.53 -16.94 8.02
C LEU A 162 4.95 -16.71 8.55
N ILE A 163 5.14 -16.74 9.87
CA ILE A 163 6.46 -16.58 10.48
C ILE A 163 7.39 -17.76 10.13
N GLU A 164 6.85 -18.97 10.12
CA GLU A 164 7.60 -20.17 9.70
C GLU A 164 8.05 -20.03 8.25
N LEU A 165 7.15 -19.59 7.35
CA LEU A 165 7.45 -19.34 5.95
C LEU A 165 8.53 -18.27 5.78
N LEU A 166 8.41 -17.13 6.48
CA LEU A 166 9.37 -16.01 6.39
C LEU A 166 10.77 -16.37 6.91
N LYS A 167 10.88 -17.34 7.81
CA LYS A 167 12.15 -17.84 8.35
C LYS A 167 12.76 -19.00 7.55
N ASN A 168 11.99 -19.58 6.64
CA ASN A 168 12.47 -20.74 5.88
C ASN A 168 13.41 -20.29 4.76
N GLU A 169 14.69 -20.66 4.88
CA GLU A 169 15.72 -20.33 3.91
C GLU A 169 15.50 -20.97 2.53
N ALA A 170 14.78 -22.10 2.47
CA ALA A 170 14.51 -22.80 1.22
C ALA A 170 13.73 -21.97 0.19
N TYR A 171 12.97 -20.98 0.64
CA TYR A 171 12.21 -20.07 -0.24
C TYR A 171 12.95 -18.79 -0.59
N GLY A 172 14.16 -18.60 -0.11
CA GLY A 172 14.97 -17.40 -0.39
C GLY A 172 14.41 -16.10 0.22
N LEU A 173 13.45 -16.19 1.13
CA LEU A 173 12.78 -15.04 1.72
C LEU A 173 13.72 -14.17 2.56
N SER A 174 14.72 -14.76 3.18
CA SER A 174 15.74 -14.03 3.95
C SER A 174 16.62 -13.11 3.08
N THR A 175 16.76 -13.40 1.80
CA THR A 175 17.50 -12.56 0.85
C THR A 175 16.66 -11.42 0.30
N ILE A 176 15.34 -11.57 0.29
CA ILE A 176 14.39 -10.57 -0.21
C ILE A 176 13.98 -9.64 0.91
N PHE A 177 13.58 -10.20 2.05
CA PHE A 177 13.24 -9.43 3.24
C PHE A 177 14.46 -9.24 4.14
N THR A 178 15.44 -8.51 3.65
CA THR A 178 16.72 -8.27 4.35
C THR A 178 16.51 -7.69 5.76
N GLY A 179 15.54 -6.80 5.92
CA GLY A 179 15.17 -6.22 7.21
C GLY A 179 14.60 -7.23 8.22
N MET A 180 14.14 -8.40 7.77
CA MET A 180 13.62 -9.45 8.67
C MET A 180 14.65 -10.49 9.07
N ARG A 181 15.82 -10.51 8.43
CA ARG A 181 16.86 -11.54 8.61
C ARG A 181 17.35 -11.65 10.06
N ASN A 182 17.53 -10.50 10.72
CA ASN A 182 18.12 -10.41 12.05
C ASN A 182 17.08 -10.10 13.15
N ILE A 183 15.80 -10.09 12.82
CA ILE A 183 14.76 -9.72 13.78
C ILE A 183 14.57 -10.83 14.82
N THR A 184 14.63 -10.45 16.09
CA THR A 184 14.34 -11.32 17.21
C THR A 184 12.86 -11.72 17.22
N LYS A 185 12.49 -12.75 18.00
CA LYS A 185 11.07 -13.13 18.16
C LYS A 185 10.20 -11.96 18.66
N VAL A 186 10.75 -11.09 19.51
CA VAL A 186 10.06 -9.90 20.01
C VAL A 186 9.84 -8.89 18.89
N GLY A 187 10.84 -8.63 18.06
CA GLY A 187 10.73 -7.77 16.89
C GLY A 187 9.69 -8.28 15.86
N LEU A 188 9.62 -9.58 15.63
CA LEU A 188 8.60 -10.18 14.77
C LEU A 188 7.17 -9.96 15.29
N ASN A 189 6.97 -9.94 16.61
CA ASN A 189 5.66 -9.65 17.19
C ASN A 189 5.22 -8.19 16.98
N SER A 190 6.16 -7.25 16.77
CA SER A 190 5.83 -5.86 16.44
C SER A 190 5.48 -5.69 14.95
N LEU A 191 5.94 -6.59 14.10
CA LEU A 191 5.68 -6.55 12.65
C LEU A 191 4.47 -7.37 12.23
N ILE A 192 4.21 -8.50 12.88
CA ILE A 192 3.14 -9.42 12.51
C ILE A 192 2.17 -9.55 13.67
N ALA A 193 0.94 -9.11 13.47
CA ALA A 193 -0.14 -9.33 14.44
C ALA A 193 -0.30 -10.84 14.71
N ARG A 194 -0.32 -11.24 15.99
CA ARG A 194 -0.34 -12.65 16.42
C ARG A 194 -1.53 -13.02 17.32
N ASP A 195 -2.53 -12.18 17.35
CA ASP A 195 -3.75 -12.36 18.12
C ASP A 195 -4.84 -13.15 17.36
N ASP A 196 -4.44 -13.84 16.30
CA ASP A 196 -5.28 -14.75 15.54
C ASP A 196 -5.43 -16.12 16.26
N LYS A 197 -6.54 -16.81 15.95
CA LYS A 197 -6.79 -18.17 16.44
C LYS A 197 -6.38 -19.22 15.40
N LYS A 198 -6.33 -20.49 15.86
CA LYS A 198 -6.14 -21.63 14.96
C LYS A 198 -7.33 -21.77 14.03
N VAL A 199 -7.07 -21.91 12.74
CA VAL A 199 -8.07 -22.16 11.69
C VAL A 199 -7.59 -23.29 10.79
N LYS A 200 -8.51 -23.88 10.03
CA LYS A 200 -8.18 -24.81 8.96
C LYS A 200 -7.65 -24.01 7.76
N ILE A 201 -6.38 -24.19 7.47
CA ILE A 201 -5.72 -23.65 6.28
C ILE A 201 -5.82 -24.75 5.22
N GLU A 202 -6.41 -24.42 4.07
CA GLU A 202 -6.59 -25.38 2.99
C GLU A 202 -5.29 -25.60 2.25
N ALA A 203 -5.16 -26.76 1.63
CA ALA A 203 -4.06 -27.04 0.71
C ALA A 203 -4.10 -26.08 -0.48
N LYS A 204 -2.94 -25.64 -0.93
CA LYS A 204 -2.77 -24.85 -2.14
C LYS A 204 -1.72 -25.51 -3.02
N ASP A 205 -2.13 -25.84 -4.23
CA ASP A 205 -1.26 -26.41 -5.24
C ASP A 205 -0.91 -25.35 -6.27
N SER A 206 0.37 -25.32 -6.66
CA SER A 206 0.86 -24.40 -7.70
C SER A 206 0.59 -22.92 -7.43
N ILE A 207 0.84 -22.46 -6.21
CA ILE A 207 0.71 -21.06 -5.81
C ILE A 207 2.10 -20.43 -5.60
N ASN A 208 2.30 -19.18 -6.03
CA ASN A 208 3.53 -18.47 -5.70
C ASN A 208 3.52 -18.01 -4.22
N ILE A 209 4.70 -17.71 -3.71
CA ILE A 209 4.86 -17.40 -2.27
C ILE A 209 4.15 -16.11 -1.89
N LEU A 210 4.18 -15.08 -2.74
CA LEU A 210 3.52 -13.81 -2.43
C LEU A 210 2.00 -13.96 -2.30
N ASP A 211 1.40 -14.70 -3.21
CA ASP A 211 -0.04 -14.99 -3.18
C ASP A 211 -0.38 -15.92 -2.00
N TYR A 212 0.51 -16.84 -1.63
CA TYR A 212 0.33 -17.66 -0.44
C TYR A 212 0.41 -16.84 0.86
N ILE A 213 1.32 -15.87 0.94
CA ILE A 213 1.37 -14.90 2.05
C ILE A 213 0.04 -14.14 2.15
N ALA A 214 -0.45 -13.61 1.03
CA ALA A 214 -1.73 -12.91 0.98
C ALA A 214 -2.89 -13.82 1.43
N TYR A 215 -2.91 -15.07 0.98
CA TYR A 215 -3.88 -16.06 1.41
C TYR A 215 -3.82 -16.32 2.93
N LEU A 216 -2.63 -16.51 3.51
CA LEU A 216 -2.46 -16.70 4.94
C LEU A 216 -2.98 -15.52 5.75
N VAL A 217 -2.69 -14.29 5.34
CA VAL A 217 -3.20 -13.08 6.01
C VAL A 217 -4.73 -13.03 5.93
N ASN A 218 -5.31 -13.37 4.78
CA ASN A 218 -6.76 -13.45 4.61
C ASN A 218 -7.40 -14.57 5.46
N CYS A 219 -6.66 -15.62 5.80
CA CYS A 219 -7.13 -16.66 6.71
C CYS A 219 -7.08 -16.28 8.20
N MET A 220 -6.41 -15.17 8.56
CA MET A 220 -6.32 -14.75 9.96
C MET A 220 -7.69 -14.38 10.51
N VAL A 221 -7.99 -14.86 11.73
CA VAL A 221 -9.24 -14.61 12.46
C VAL A 221 -8.89 -14.26 13.89
N ASP A 222 -9.43 -13.16 14.39
CA ASP A 222 -9.23 -12.71 15.77
C ASP A 222 -9.60 -13.82 16.76
N GLN A 223 -8.76 -14.03 17.77
CA GLN A 223 -9.02 -15.00 18.82
C GLN A 223 -10.34 -14.76 19.56
N ASN A 224 -10.78 -13.50 19.64
CA ASN A 224 -12.05 -13.10 20.27
C ASN A 224 -13.25 -13.18 19.30
N ASP A 225 -13.04 -13.64 18.08
CA ASP A 225 -14.12 -13.80 17.11
C ASP A 225 -14.90 -15.09 17.42
N SER A 226 -16.17 -14.95 17.77
CA SER A 226 -17.06 -16.06 18.16
C SER A 226 -17.54 -16.93 16.99
N GLY A 227 -17.07 -16.63 15.79
CA GLY A 227 -17.57 -17.28 14.58
C GLY A 227 -18.81 -16.55 14.05
N GLY A 228 -18.94 -16.50 12.78
CA GLY A 228 -20.01 -15.80 12.07
C GLY A 228 -19.62 -15.67 10.61
N THR A 229 -20.49 -15.04 9.83
CA THR A 229 -20.25 -14.81 8.42
C THR A 229 -19.26 -13.66 8.19
N LEU A 230 -19.29 -12.66 9.08
CA LEU A 230 -18.35 -11.54 9.06
C LEU A 230 -17.36 -11.68 10.21
N LYS A 231 -16.12 -11.29 9.94
CA LYS A 231 -15.07 -11.23 10.96
C LYS A 231 -15.19 -9.95 11.79
N LYS A 232 -14.79 -9.99 13.05
CA LYS A 232 -14.70 -8.80 13.90
C LYS A 232 -13.55 -7.89 13.51
N ALA A 233 -12.47 -8.44 12.98
CA ALA A 233 -11.30 -7.70 12.56
C ALA A 233 -10.78 -8.20 11.21
N ASN A 234 -10.18 -7.28 10.46
CA ASN A 234 -9.41 -7.58 9.27
C ASN A 234 -7.93 -7.46 9.54
N TYR A 235 -7.15 -8.23 8.79
CA TYR A 235 -5.71 -8.15 8.79
C TYR A 235 -5.25 -7.65 7.43
N PHE A 236 -4.42 -6.63 7.44
CA PHE A 236 -3.84 -6.03 6.25
C PHE A 236 -2.33 -6.24 6.28
N TRP A 237 -1.73 -6.40 5.11
CA TRP A 237 -0.29 -6.53 4.99
C TRP A 237 0.29 -5.51 4.02
N ALA A 238 1.55 -5.17 4.22
CA ALA A 238 2.29 -4.30 3.33
C ALA A 238 3.77 -4.66 3.32
N VAL A 239 4.45 -4.31 2.22
CA VAL A 239 5.90 -4.37 2.07
C VAL A 239 6.48 -2.98 2.26
N TYR A 240 7.57 -2.89 2.99
CA TYR A 240 8.31 -1.67 3.28
C TYR A 240 9.73 -1.82 2.72
N ASP A 241 10.12 -0.95 1.80
CA ASP A 241 11.40 -0.99 1.09
C ASP A 241 12.40 0.07 1.56
N ASP A 242 12.13 0.73 2.68
CA ASP A 242 12.97 1.79 3.22
C ASP A 242 14.25 1.21 3.85
N ILE A 243 15.41 1.59 3.32
CA ILE A 243 16.72 1.13 3.81
C ILE A 243 17.06 1.76 5.17
N ASN A 244 16.63 3.01 5.40
CA ASN A 244 16.92 3.76 6.61
C ASN A 244 15.95 3.51 7.77
N ASN A 245 15.13 2.46 7.66
CA ASN A 245 14.26 2.06 8.76
C ASN A 245 15.04 1.36 9.88
N GLU A 246 14.39 1.18 11.02
CA GLU A 246 14.98 0.50 12.19
C GLU A 246 15.43 -0.95 11.94
N PHE A 247 14.95 -1.58 10.87
CA PHE A 247 15.27 -2.96 10.48
C PHE A 247 16.34 -3.04 9.40
N GLY A 248 16.72 -1.91 8.79
CA GLY A 248 17.82 -1.82 7.83
C GLY A 248 17.55 -2.53 6.50
N GLY A 249 16.35 -2.43 5.94
CA GLY A 249 16.04 -2.97 4.63
C GLY A 249 14.56 -3.30 4.40
N THR A 250 14.28 -4.09 3.36
CA THR A 250 12.92 -4.52 3.03
C THR A 250 12.35 -5.44 4.11
N TYR A 251 11.15 -5.15 4.56
CA TYR A 251 10.43 -5.96 5.54
C TYR A 251 8.94 -6.04 5.24
N PHE A 252 8.28 -7.00 5.87
CA PHE A 252 6.86 -7.26 5.74
C PHE A 252 6.15 -6.97 7.06
N LYS A 253 4.98 -6.33 6.99
CA LYS A 253 4.19 -6.00 8.18
C LYS A 253 2.74 -6.45 8.01
N VAL A 254 2.15 -6.98 9.08
CA VAL A 254 0.73 -7.32 9.17
C VAL A 254 0.11 -6.58 10.34
N VAL A 255 -0.95 -5.85 10.07
CA VAL A 255 -1.68 -5.05 11.07
C VAL A 255 -3.11 -5.54 11.17
N LYS A 256 -3.60 -5.70 12.39
CA LYS A 256 -5.01 -5.93 12.67
C LYS A 256 -5.77 -4.61 12.70
N VAL A 257 -6.92 -4.57 12.03
CA VAL A 257 -7.82 -3.42 11.97
C VAL A 257 -9.22 -3.88 12.35
N THR A 258 -9.81 -3.22 13.35
CA THR A 258 -11.15 -3.49 13.82
C THR A 258 -12.06 -2.30 13.55
N ALA A 259 -13.18 -2.52 12.86
CA ALA A 259 -14.17 -1.47 12.62
C ALA A 259 -14.80 -1.01 13.94
N GLY A 260 -15.14 0.28 14.03
CA GLY A 260 -15.73 0.85 15.24
C GLY A 260 -14.77 1.00 16.42
N THR A 261 -13.46 0.77 16.21
CA THR A 261 -12.47 0.99 17.27
C THR A 261 -12.50 2.47 17.68
N GLN A 262 -12.77 2.72 18.94
CA GLN A 262 -12.66 4.08 19.47
C GLN A 262 -11.20 4.55 19.38
N TYR A 263 -11.04 5.81 19.08
CA TYR A 263 -9.73 6.45 19.09
C TYR A 263 -9.08 6.28 20.46
N ASN A 264 -8.06 5.47 20.53
CA ASN A 264 -7.25 5.32 21.75
C ASN A 264 -5.96 6.11 21.56
N ILE A 265 -5.75 7.09 22.43
CA ILE A 265 -4.59 8.02 22.43
C ILE A 265 -3.24 7.26 22.51
N SER A 266 -3.25 5.97 22.85
CA SER A 266 -2.04 5.14 22.91
C SER A 266 -1.42 4.78 21.54
N TYR A 267 -2.14 4.98 20.44
CA TYR A 267 -1.59 4.75 19.10
C TYR A 267 -0.88 6.01 18.59
N SER A 268 0.27 5.83 17.95
CA SER A 268 0.93 6.90 17.18
C SER A 268 0.03 7.30 16.02
N THR A 269 -0.77 8.32 16.19
CA THR A 269 -1.75 8.76 15.23
C THR A 269 -1.33 10.11 14.68
N TYR A 270 -1.44 10.24 13.38
CA TYR A 270 -1.31 11.52 12.72
C TYR A 270 -2.66 12.24 12.76
N GLU A 271 -2.62 13.55 12.85
CA GLU A 271 -3.81 14.39 12.87
C GLU A 271 -3.73 15.44 11.76
N VAL A 272 -4.83 15.62 11.05
CA VAL A 272 -4.98 16.61 9.97
C VAL A 272 -6.27 17.38 10.18
N ASP A 273 -6.15 18.69 10.26
CA ASP A 273 -7.27 19.61 10.34
C ASP A 273 -7.56 20.23 8.97
N ILE A 274 -8.81 20.18 8.54
CA ILE A 274 -9.30 20.69 7.26
C ILE A 274 -10.39 21.74 7.54
N GLY A 275 -10.29 22.86 6.84
CA GLY A 275 -11.26 23.96 7.02
C GLY A 275 -10.85 25.01 8.04
N TYR A 276 -9.68 24.88 8.67
CA TYR A 276 -9.04 25.94 9.44
C TYR A 276 -8.02 26.73 8.61
N PRO A 277 -7.70 27.97 8.98
CA PRO A 277 -6.70 28.79 8.28
C PRO A 277 -5.32 28.12 8.16
N SER A 278 -4.96 27.24 9.09
CA SER A 278 -3.74 26.43 9.05
C SER A 278 -3.76 25.29 8.05
N GLY A 279 -4.91 25.00 7.44
CA GLY A 279 -5.09 23.90 6.47
C GLY A 279 -4.50 24.15 5.07
N SER A 280 -3.59 25.14 4.91
CA SER A 280 -2.98 25.49 3.63
C SER A 280 -2.13 24.38 2.97
N TYR A 281 -1.89 23.28 3.67
CA TYR A 281 -1.10 22.13 3.19
C TYR A 281 -1.96 21.04 2.56
N VAL A 282 -3.25 21.03 2.85
CA VAL A 282 -4.21 20.10 2.24
C VAL A 282 -4.67 20.68 0.92
N SER A 283 -4.37 19.99 -0.18
CA SER A 283 -4.82 20.40 -1.50
C SER A 283 -6.24 19.95 -1.80
N SER A 284 -6.61 18.76 -1.34
CA SER A 284 -7.99 18.26 -1.45
C SER A 284 -8.26 17.13 -0.46
N PHE A 285 -9.51 17.03 -0.05
CA PHE A 285 -10.03 15.91 0.72
C PHE A 285 -11.39 15.52 0.16
N THR A 286 -11.52 14.28 -0.29
CA THR A 286 -12.75 13.74 -0.89
C THR A 286 -13.14 12.49 -0.12
N VAL A 287 -14.39 12.40 0.29
CA VAL A 287 -14.94 11.24 1.01
C VAL A 287 -16.00 10.59 0.16
N ASN A 288 -15.94 9.27 0.02
CA ASN A 288 -16.92 8.44 -0.66
C ASN A 288 -17.53 7.47 0.34
N SER A 289 -18.83 7.28 0.27
CA SER A 289 -19.53 6.23 1.01
C SER A 289 -20.20 5.29 0.01
N ASP A 290 -19.83 4.02 0.05
CA ASP A 290 -20.42 2.98 -0.80
C ASP A 290 -21.00 1.87 0.08
N ASN A 291 -22.30 1.86 0.22
CA ASN A 291 -23.02 0.87 1.00
C ASN A 291 -23.58 -0.30 0.16
N THR A 292 -23.25 -0.35 -1.13
CA THR A 292 -23.76 -1.36 -2.07
C THR A 292 -23.56 -2.78 -1.54
N TRP A 293 -22.35 -3.07 -1.06
CA TRP A 293 -22.01 -4.41 -0.56
C TRP A 293 -22.68 -4.74 0.78
N SER A 294 -22.91 -3.76 1.65
CA SER A 294 -23.68 -3.95 2.89
C SER A 294 -25.12 -4.29 2.57
N ILE A 295 -25.72 -3.59 1.63
CA ILE A 295 -27.08 -3.86 1.14
C ILE A 295 -27.15 -5.26 0.53
N LEU A 296 -26.24 -5.60 -0.36
CA LEU A 296 -26.22 -6.92 -1.00
C LEU A 296 -26.00 -8.05 0.02
N TYR A 297 -25.19 -7.82 1.03
CA TYR A 297 -24.99 -8.79 2.11
C TYR A 297 -26.26 -8.99 2.94
N ASP A 298 -26.99 -7.94 3.27
CA ASP A 298 -28.24 -8.02 4.02
C ASP A 298 -29.33 -8.72 3.20
N TYR A 299 -29.47 -8.37 1.93
CA TYR A 299 -30.37 -9.10 1.01
C TYR A 299 -29.99 -10.57 0.86
N SER A 300 -28.71 -10.94 0.89
CA SER A 300 -28.27 -12.33 0.81
C SER A 300 -28.72 -13.17 2.00
N LYS A 301 -28.93 -12.54 3.17
CA LYS A 301 -29.48 -13.21 4.36
C LYS A 301 -31.00 -13.43 4.27
N GLU A 302 -31.69 -12.51 3.60
CA GLU A 302 -33.16 -12.55 3.46
C GLU A 302 -33.61 -13.57 2.41
N ILE A 303 -32.78 -13.88 1.42
CA ILE A 303 -33.06 -14.84 0.35
C ILE A 303 -32.87 -16.31 0.84
N GLN A 304 -33.20 -16.60 2.06
CA GLN A 304 -33.33 -17.99 2.55
C GLN A 304 -34.69 -18.61 2.20
N GLN A 305 -35.50 -17.92 1.39
CA GLN A 305 -36.77 -18.49 0.97
C GLN A 305 -36.59 -19.51 -0.14
N PRO A 306 -37.30 -20.63 -0.08
CA PRO A 306 -37.26 -21.63 -1.12
C PRO A 306 -37.64 -20.99 -2.45
N GLN A 307 -36.79 -21.13 -3.46
CA GLN A 307 -37.12 -20.70 -4.81
C GLN A 307 -38.08 -21.75 -5.44
N TYR A 308 -39.27 -21.32 -5.75
CA TYR A 308 -40.18 -22.14 -6.52
C TYR A 308 -39.87 -21.99 -8.01
N SER A 309 -39.54 -23.10 -8.66
CA SER A 309 -39.54 -23.16 -10.12
C SER A 309 -40.87 -23.74 -10.60
N TYR A 310 -41.42 -23.18 -11.63
CA TYR A 310 -42.64 -23.69 -12.24
C TYR A 310 -42.27 -24.49 -13.47
N SER A 311 -42.77 -25.72 -13.56
CA SER A 311 -42.64 -26.58 -14.71
C SER A 311 -44.02 -27.03 -15.20
N ILE A 312 -44.16 -27.32 -16.47
CA ILE A 312 -45.37 -27.91 -17.05
C ILE A 312 -45.22 -29.43 -16.99
N ASN A 313 -46.15 -30.11 -16.35
CA ASN A 313 -46.17 -31.57 -16.29
C ASN A 313 -46.62 -32.18 -17.62
N LYS A 314 -46.57 -33.50 -17.72
CA LYS A 314 -46.99 -34.25 -18.94
C LYS A 314 -48.43 -34.03 -19.31
N ASN A 315 -49.28 -33.56 -18.40
CA ASN A 315 -50.68 -33.29 -18.60
C ASN A 315 -50.96 -31.85 -19.01
N GLY A 316 -49.93 -30.99 -19.09
CA GLY A 316 -50.10 -29.58 -19.41
C GLY A 316 -50.37 -28.66 -18.19
N ASP A 317 -50.37 -29.21 -16.98
CA ASP A 317 -50.60 -28.43 -15.76
C ASP A 317 -49.30 -27.76 -15.30
N ILE A 318 -49.43 -26.54 -14.82
CA ILE A 318 -48.32 -25.81 -14.17
C ILE A 318 -48.10 -26.38 -12.76
N VAL A 319 -46.98 -27.04 -12.56
CA VAL A 319 -46.58 -27.61 -11.28
C VAL A 319 -45.45 -26.76 -10.68
N SER A 320 -45.66 -26.30 -9.46
CA SER A 320 -44.57 -25.69 -8.70
C SER A 320 -43.65 -26.81 -8.19
N VAL A 321 -42.43 -26.80 -8.65
CA VAL A 321 -41.37 -27.63 -8.07
C VAL A 321 -40.63 -26.77 -7.05
N GLU A 322 -40.74 -27.15 -5.80
CA GLU A 322 -39.87 -26.63 -4.76
C GLU A 322 -38.47 -27.09 -5.12
N SER A 323 -37.71 -26.24 -5.73
CA SER A 323 -36.30 -26.46 -5.90
C SER A 323 -35.70 -26.43 -4.49
N PRO A 324 -34.98 -27.49 -4.04
CA PRO A 324 -34.24 -27.43 -2.80
C PRO A 324 -33.44 -26.14 -2.93
N ALA A 325 -33.70 -25.23 -2.02
CA ALA A 325 -33.16 -23.89 -2.09
C ALA A 325 -31.70 -24.00 -2.55
N ILE A 326 -31.44 -23.62 -3.79
CA ILE A 326 -30.08 -23.32 -4.16
C ILE A 326 -29.82 -22.15 -3.28
N THR A 327 -29.37 -22.49 -2.09
CA THR A 327 -28.98 -21.53 -1.09
C THR A 327 -27.81 -20.80 -1.72
N ARG A 328 -28.10 -19.77 -2.54
CA ARG A 328 -27.10 -18.78 -2.92
C ARG A 328 -26.38 -18.34 -1.65
N SER A 329 -27.11 -18.25 -0.53
CA SER A 329 -26.53 -18.08 0.79
C SER A 329 -25.50 -19.16 1.15
N SER A 330 -25.71 -20.43 0.85
CA SER A 330 -24.71 -21.46 1.19
C SER A 330 -23.49 -21.45 0.27
N THR A 331 -23.64 -20.99 -0.98
CA THR A 331 -22.52 -20.89 -1.92
C THR A 331 -21.67 -19.65 -1.65
N TYR A 332 -22.29 -18.56 -1.23
CA TYR A 332 -21.56 -17.33 -0.85
C TYR A 332 -21.13 -17.30 0.62
N LEU A 333 -21.73 -18.10 1.48
CA LEU A 333 -21.50 -18.08 2.93
C LEU A 333 -20.81 -19.35 3.48
N LYS A 334 -20.70 -20.42 2.70
CA LYS A 334 -19.74 -21.52 2.95
C LYS A 334 -18.36 -21.12 2.51
N THR A 335 -17.95 -20.05 3.04
CA THR A 335 -16.78 -19.36 2.61
C THR A 335 -15.64 -19.80 3.50
N THR A 336 -14.53 -20.01 2.89
CA THR A 336 -13.26 -20.13 3.57
C THR A 336 -13.04 -18.89 4.44
N GLU A 337 -12.16 -18.95 5.42
CA GLU A 337 -11.84 -17.76 6.22
C GLU A 337 -11.31 -16.61 5.35
N ALA A 338 -10.71 -16.92 4.21
CA ALA A 338 -10.26 -15.92 3.24
C ALA A 338 -11.44 -15.17 2.58
N ASP A 339 -12.51 -15.89 2.21
CA ASP A 339 -13.69 -15.28 1.60
C ASP A 339 -14.44 -14.39 2.59
N LYS A 340 -14.53 -14.81 3.86
CA LYS A 340 -15.10 -13.98 4.93
C LYS A 340 -14.34 -12.65 5.09
N THR A 341 -13.03 -12.65 4.86
CA THR A 341 -12.22 -11.42 4.90
C THR A 341 -12.70 -10.43 3.85
N TRP A 342 -12.93 -10.89 2.62
CA TRP A 342 -13.44 -10.04 1.55
C TRP A 342 -14.80 -9.42 1.90
N TRP A 343 -15.76 -10.24 2.35
CA TRP A 343 -17.05 -9.74 2.79
C TRP A 343 -16.95 -8.73 3.93
N THR A 344 -16.11 -9.01 4.92
CA THR A 344 -15.90 -8.11 6.05
C THR A 344 -15.32 -6.77 5.59
N GLN A 345 -14.35 -6.79 4.67
CA GLN A 345 -13.76 -5.55 4.13
C GLN A 345 -14.79 -4.72 3.37
N MET A 346 -15.61 -5.35 2.56
CA MET A 346 -16.59 -4.66 1.74
C MET A 346 -17.80 -4.13 2.53
N THR A 347 -18.16 -4.78 3.63
CA THR A 347 -19.36 -4.41 4.41
C THR A 347 -19.05 -3.54 5.62
N GLN A 348 -17.91 -3.72 6.29
CA GLN A 348 -17.58 -3.00 7.52
C GLN A 348 -16.82 -1.69 7.28
N PHE A 349 -16.27 -1.50 6.09
CA PHE A 349 -15.48 -0.31 5.75
C PHE A 349 -16.04 0.42 4.51
N PRO A 350 -17.32 0.84 4.53
CA PRO A 350 -17.98 1.43 3.36
C PRO A 350 -17.49 2.85 3.05
N ILE A 351 -16.83 3.51 4.00
CA ILE A 351 -16.38 4.89 3.86
C ILE A 351 -14.90 4.92 3.53
N THR A 352 -14.59 5.44 2.37
CA THR A 352 -13.23 5.68 1.91
C THR A 352 -13.00 7.16 1.65
N ALA A 353 -11.75 7.60 1.73
CA ALA A 353 -11.41 8.98 1.45
C ALA A 353 -10.09 9.08 0.68
N LYS A 354 -9.93 10.18 -0.02
CA LYS A 354 -8.69 10.58 -0.68
C LYS A 354 -8.23 11.91 -0.11
N LEU A 355 -7.06 11.92 0.49
CA LEU A 355 -6.41 13.11 1.03
C LEU A 355 -5.20 13.44 0.20
N VAL A 356 -5.11 14.67 -0.29
CA VAL A 356 -3.97 15.16 -1.05
C VAL A 356 -3.31 16.28 -0.28
N ILE A 357 -2.03 16.10 0.03
CA ILE A 357 -1.21 17.06 0.78
C ILE A 357 0.05 17.43 0.01
N LYS A 358 0.58 18.61 0.28
CA LYS A 358 1.88 19.02 -0.25
C LYS A 358 2.96 18.27 0.51
N GLY A 359 3.66 17.42 -0.19
CA GLY A 359 4.79 16.63 0.23
C GLY A 359 4.87 16.16 1.68
N LEU A 360 5.19 14.92 1.89
CA LEU A 360 5.30 14.36 3.22
C LEU A 360 6.64 13.61 3.36
N LEU A 361 7.53 14.17 4.17
CA LEU A 361 8.84 13.58 4.42
C LEU A 361 8.77 12.42 5.43
N ARG A 362 8.01 11.39 5.10
CA ARG A 362 8.03 10.14 5.87
C ARG A 362 8.12 8.95 4.93
N PRO A 363 8.95 7.95 5.25
CA PRO A 363 9.23 6.86 4.32
C PRO A 363 7.96 6.13 3.92
N THR A 364 7.16 5.75 4.88
CA THR A 364 5.91 5.05 4.60
C THR A 364 4.91 5.31 5.73
N LEU A 365 3.74 5.79 5.33
CA LEU A 365 2.58 5.94 6.22
C LEU A 365 1.59 4.81 6.05
N LEU A 366 1.84 3.89 5.12
CA LEU A 366 0.96 2.78 4.84
C LEU A 366 0.66 2.01 6.12
N MET A 367 -0.59 1.65 6.35
CA MET A 367 -1.06 0.92 7.53
C MET A 367 -0.91 1.67 8.86
N THR A 368 -0.75 2.99 8.83
CA THR A 368 -0.82 3.84 10.02
C THR A 368 -2.19 4.50 10.12
N TYR A 369 -2.54 4.88 11.34
CA TYR A 369 -3.79 5.58 11.59
C TYR A 369 -3.61 7.09 11.40
N ILE A 370 -4.64 7.72 10.84
CA ILE A 370 -4.73 9.16 10.68
C ILE A 370 -6.10 9.64 11.17
N LYS A 371 -6.09 10.64 12.04
CA LYS A 371 -7.31 11.34 12.46
C LYS A 371 -7.50 12.54 11.54
N VAL A 372 -8.62 12.59 10.87
CA VAL A 372 -9.00 13.71 10.01
C VAL A 372 -10.13 14.47 10.69
N ASN A 373 -9.90 15.74 10.95
CA ASN A 373 -10.88 16.66 11.50
C ASN A 373 -11.30 17.63 10.37
N THR A 374 -12.53 17.52 9.95
CA THR A 374 -13.10 18.41 8.93
C THR A 374 -14.07 19.36 9.59
N TYR A 375 -13.88 20.65 9.39
CA TYR A 375 -14.68 21.69 10.01
C TYR A 375 -15.49 22.48 8.97
N PHE A 376 -16.77 22.67 9.25
CA PHE A 376 -17.64 23.58 8.53
C PHE A 376 -18.27 24.54 9.53
N PHE A 377 -18.07 25.84 9.34
CA PHE A 377 -18.60 26.89 10.25
C PHE A 377 -18.26 26.64 11.72
N GLY A 378 -17.07 26.09 12.01
CA GLY A 378 -16.63 25.81 13.37
C GLY A 378 -17.10 24.47 13.96
N HIS A 379 -17.93 23.71 13.26
CA HIS A 379 -18.41 22.40 13.69
C HIS A 379 -17.71 21.28 12.95
N LYS A 380 -17.43 20.19 13.65
CA LYS A 380 -16.89 18.98 13.01
C LYS A 380 -17.94 18.38 12.06
N HIS A 381 -17.51 18.16 10.83
CA HIS A 381 -18.34 17.54 9.80
C HIS A 381 -18.34 16.01 9.92
N VAL A 382 -19.39 15.37 9.40
CA VAL A 382 -19.56 13.90 9.37
C VAL A 382 -18.41 13.15 8.72
N SER A 383 -17.59 13.80 7.89
CA SER A 383 -16.38 13.23 7.32
C SER A 383 -15.20 13.18 8.30
N SER A 384 -15.32 13.77 9.47
CA SER A 384 -14.29 13.64 10.52
C SER A 384 -14.27 12.23 11.07
N GLY A 385 -13.08 11.75 11.46
CA GLY A 385 -12.96 10.44 12.04
C GLY A 385 -11.55 9.87 12.01
N LEU A 386 -11.43 8.65 12.48
CA LEU A 386 -10.22 7.86 12.43
C LEU A 386 -10.20 7.03 11.16
N TYR A 387 -9.12 7.15 10.41
CA TYR A 387 -8.88 6.44 9.17
C TYR A 387 -7.60 5.63 9.25
N ILE A 388 -7.52 4.55 8.47
CA ILE A 388 -6.27 3.86 8.17
C ILE A 388 -5.82 4.18 6.75
N ILE A 389 -4.52 4.38 6.57
CA ILE A 389 -3.91 4.64 5.27
C ILE A 389 -3.71 3.32 4.54
N THR A 390 -4.41 3.13 3.43
CA THR A 390 -4.37 1.89 2.63
C THR A 390 -3.55 2.04 1.34
N ARG A 391 -3.31 3.27 0.88
CA ARG A 391 -2.45 3.59 -0.26
C ARG A 391 -1.77 4.93 -0.01
N GLN A 392 -0.51 5.00 -0.35
CA GLN A 392 0.30 6.22 -0.41
C GLN A 392 0.89 6.35 -1.80
N GLU A 393 0.74 7.51 -2.40
CA GLU A 393 1.33 7.86 -3.68
C GLU A 393 2.09 9.16 -3.53
N ASP A 394 3.40 9.09 -3.70
CA ASP A 394 4.30 10.24 -3.65
C ASP A 394 4.70 10.61 -5.07
N CYS A 395 4.31 11.80 -5.51
CA CYS A 395 4.68 12.37 -6.81
C CYS A 395 5.63 13.54 -6.61
N ILE A 396 6.80 13.45 -7.22
CA ILE A 396 7.83 14.49 -7.19
C ILE A 396 8.13 14.85 -8.65
N ASP A 397 7.85 16.07 -9.03
CA ASP A 397 8.04 16.61 -10.37
C ASP A 397 8.43 18.09 -10.34
N SER A 398 8.39 18.76 -11.48
CA SER A 398 8.67 20.20 -11.61
C SER A 398 7.71 21.08 -10.80
N ASN A 399 6.52 20.57 -10.44
CA ASN A 399 5.51 21.28 -9.64
C ASN A 399 5.72 21.10 -8.13
N GLY A 400 6.71 20.31 -7.76
CA GLY A 400 7.06 20.04 -6.37
C GLY A 400 6.79 18.62 -5.92
N TYR A 401 6.61 18.46 -4.61
CA TYR A 401 6.35 17.17 -3.98
C TYR A 401 4.91 17.13 -3.44
N LYS A 402 4.16 16.13 -3.88
CA LYS A 402 2.78 15.91 -3.52
C LYS A 402 2.58 14.48 -3.03
N THR A 403 1.91 14.33 -1.90
CA THR A 403 1.51 13.01 -1.38
C THR A 403 0.00 12.86 -1.45
N THR A 404 -0.45 11.77 -2.04
CA THR A 404 -1.85 11.37 -2.10
C THR A 404 -2.05 10.13 -1.22
N LEU A 405 -2.95 10.22 -0.25
CA LEU A 405 -3.29 9.13 0.65
C LEU A 405 -4.70 8.62 0.34
N SER A 406 -4.85 7.32 0.13
CA SER A 406 -6.16 6.68 0.17
C SER A 406 -6.41 6.15 1.57
N LEU A 407 -7.57 6.45 2.10
CA LEU A 407 -7.93 6.25 3.48
C LEU A 407 -9.18 5.38 3.56
N THR A 408 -9.24 4.52 4.56
CA THR A 408 -10.45 3.75 4.90
C THR A 408 -10.86 4.10 6.31
N ARG A 409 -12.12 4.54 6.49
CA ARG A 409 -12.63 5.00 7.78
C ARG A 409 -12.86 3.82 8.72
N ILE A 410 -12.37 3.93 9.94
CA ILE A 410 -12.52 2.93 10.99
C ILE A 410 -13.60 3.35 11.97
N SER A 411 -13.62 4.62 12.38
CA SER A 411 -14.62 5.17 13.28
C SER A 411 -14.95 6.62 12.95
N GLY A 412 -16.16 7.04 13.26
CA GLY A 412 -16.57 8.44 13.18
C GLY A 412 -16.08 9.23 14.38
N ASP A 413 -15.91 10.53 14.19
CA ASP A 413 -15.63 11.51 15.24
C ASP A 413 -16.43 12.76 14.90
N THR A 414 -17.70 12.77 15.29
CA THR A 414 -18.61 13.88 15.05
C THR A 414 -19.06 14.46 16.36
N ASP A 415 -19.18 15.79 16.42
CA ASP A 415 -19.77 16.49 17.58
C ASP A 415 -21.31 16.32 17.63
N TYR A 416 -21.88 15.64 16.64
CA TYR A 416 -23.29 15.31 16.54
C TYR A 416 -23.49 13.85 16.94
N ALA A 417 -23.68 13.61 18.20
CA ALA A 417 -24.17 12.35 18.74
C ALA A 417 -25.60 12.57 19.25
#